data_150cd7e1b8ee3dfddf11d7d6570f1b07
#
_entry.id   150cd7e1b8ee3dfddf11d7d6570f1b07
#
_cell.length_a   1.000
_cell.length_b   1.000
_cell.length_c   1.000
_cell.angle_alpha   90.00
_cell.angle_beta   90.00
_cell.angle_gamma   90.00
#
_symmetry.space_group_name_H-M   'P 1'
#
loop_
_entity.id
_entity.type
_entity.pdbx_description
1 polymer ?
#
loop_
_entity_poly.entity_id
_entity_poly.type
_entity_poly.pdbx_seq_one_letter_code
_entity_poly.pdbx_strand_id
1 'polypeptide(L)'
;KPTREEQARVRHHMIDVCAPDTPYSAADYAPAALAAAREIAGRGNLPVFCGGTGLYLDSVLRGGVPEETASDAAVREALQAELAAVGAHALHEHLRAVDPESADVIHENNTRRVIRALEVFEVSGKPKSVWDRESRAALPALPLVAVGLYYHDRDLLYKRIDRRVDEMLRAGLLDETERLWRAGVFEKNTTA
;
A
#
# COMPACT_ATOMS: atom_id res chain seq x y z
N LYS A 1 -2.39 17.11 -0.76
CA LYS A 1 -3.42 17.01 0.30
C LYS A 1 -4.55 17.98 0.00
N PRO A 2 -5.80 17.72 0.44
CA PRO A 2 -6.87 18.69 0.40
C PRO A 2 -6.51 19.96 1.18
N THR A 3 -6.92 21.11 0.68
CA THR A 3 -6.74 22.40 1.36
C THR A 3 -7.57 22.47 2.65
N ARG A 4 -7.26 23.42 3.52
CA ARG A 4 -8.06 23.64 4.74
C ARG A 4 -9.51 24.00 4.44
N GLU A 5 -9.75 24.72 3.35
CA GLU A 5 -11.10 25.06 2.88
C GLU A 5 -11.88 23.83 2.41
N GLU A 6 -11.23 22.94 1.66
CA GLU A 6 -11.84 21.67 1.22
C GLU A 6 -12.13 20.77 2.43
N GLN A 7 -11.22 20.69 3.40
CA GLN A 7 -11.43 19.92 4.63
C GLN A 7 -12.55 20.49 5.51
N ALA A 8 -12.78 21.80 5.48
CA ALA A 8 -13.87 22.43 6.19
C ALA A 8 -15.25 22.12 5.58
N ARG A 9 -15.31 21.85 4.26
CA ARG A 9 -16.57 21.51 3.56
C ARG A 9 -17.02 20.07 3.83
N VAL A 10 -16.07 19.14 3.91
CA VAL A 10 -16.32 17.72 4.17
C VAL A 10 -15.24 17.21 5.11
N ARG A 11 -15.62 16.54 6.19
CA ARG A 11 -14.66 15.96 7.11
C ARG A 11 -13.85 14.88 6.40
N HIS A 12 -12.54 15.06 6.39
CA HIS A 12 -11.58 14.10 5.86
C HIS A 12 -11.03 13.24 7.02
N HIS A 13 -10.86 11.97 6.72
CA HIS A 13 -10.25 10.98 7.60
C HIS A 13 -8.97 10.43 6.95
N MET A 14 -8.10 9.80 7.72
CA MET A 14 -6.86 9.18 7.25
C MET A 14 -5.89 10.16 6.56
N ILE A 15 -5.90 11.42 6.99
CA ILE A 15 -4.93 12.44 6.59
C ILE A 15 -4.08 12.77 7.81
N ASP A 16 -2.76 12.87 7.62
CA ASP A 16 -1.79 13.20 8.67
C ASP A 16 -1.86 12.26 9.90
N VAL A 17 -2.06 10.97 9.65
CA VAL A 17 -2.23 9.94 10.70
C VAL A 17 -0.91 9.51 11.32
N CYS A 18 0.23 9.77 10.68
CA CYS A 18 1.56 9.46 11.18
C CYS A 18 2.57 10.52 10.75
N ALA A 19 3.72 10.56 11.43
CA ALA A 19 4.83 11.41 11.02
C ALA A 19 5.48 10.89 9.72
N PRO A 20 6.11 11.77 8.92
CA PRO A 20 6.71 11.38 7.63
C PRO A 20 7.81 10.30 7.75
N ASP A 21 8.45 10.18 8.90
CA ASP A 21 9.49 9.20 9.20
C ASP A 21 8.96 7.91 9.85
N THR A 22 7.66 7.78 9.98
CA THR A 22 7.01 6.60 10.57
C THR A 22 6.55 5.67 9.47
N PRO A 23 6.98 4.39 9.46
CA PRO A 23 6.46 3.40 8.53
C PRO A 23 4.95 3.25 8.68
N TYR A 24 4.24 3.18 7.55
CA TYR A 24 2.80 3.00 7.51
C TYR A 24 2.41 2.07 6.37
N SER A 25 1.73 0.99 6.68
CA SER A 25 1.42 -0.10 5.75
C SER A 25 -0.08 -0.22 5.48
N ALA A 26 -0.45 -1.10 4.53
CA ALA A 26 -1.84 -1.48 4.31
C ALA A 26 -2.45 -2.20 5.52
N ALA A 27 -1.63 -2.90 6.32
CA ALA A 27 -2.07 -3.55 7.56
C ALA A 27 -2.45 -2.52 8.64
N ASP A 28 -1.73 -1.39 8.71
CA ASP A 28 -2.07 -0.28 9.60
C ASP A 28 -3.28 0.50 9.10
N TYR A 29 -3.33 0.71 7.77
CA TYR A 29 -4.39 1.49 7.14
C TYR A 29 -5.76 0.83 7.25
N ALA A 30 -5.89 -0.47 6.94
CA ALA A 30 -7.18 -1.12 6.79
C ALA A 30 -8.04 -1.09 8.07
N PRO A 31 -7.54 -1.46 9.26
CA PRO A 31 -8.34 -1.40 10.49
C PRO A 31 -8.73 0.03 10.86
N ALA A 32 -7.83 1.00 10.69
CA ALA A 32 -8.10 2.41 10.97
C ALA A 32 -9.16 3.00 10.02
N ALA A 33 -9.05 2.71 8.73
CA ALA A 33 -10.00 3.16 7.72
C ALA A 33 -11.39 2.52 7.91
N LEU A 34 -11.45 1.22 8.26
CA LEU A 34 -12.71 0.54 8.58
C LEU A 34 -13.35 1.08 9.86
N ALA A 35 -12.57 1.40 10.88
CA ALA A 35 -13.07 2.03 12.10
C ALA A 35 -13.69 3.40 11.78
N ALA A 36 -12.99 4.24 11.01
CA ALA A 36 -13.51 5.52 10.55
C ALA A 36 -14.80 5.38 9.73
N ALA A 37 -14.87 4.39 8.84
CA ALA A 37 -16.07 4.13 8.03
C ALA A 37 -17.27 3.73 8.90
N ARG A 38 -17.06 2.86 9.90
CA ARG A 38 -18.12 2.47 10.86
C ARG A 38 -18.60 3.66 11.68
N GLU A 39 -17.69 4.53 12.14
CA GLU A 39 -18.03 5.75 12.87
C GLU A 39 -18.87 6.70 11.99
N ILE A 40 -18.49 6.90 10.72
CA ILE A 40 -19.24 7.72 9.77
C ILE A 40 -20.65 7.15 9.56
N ALA A 41 -20.76 5.85 9.31
CA ALA A 41 -22.04 5.18 9.13
C ALA A 41 -22.92 5.22 10.38
N GLY A 42 -22.30 5.07 11.57
CA GLY A 42 -23.00 5.19 12.85
C GLY A 42 -23.63 6.55 13.13
N ARG A 43 -23.10 7.61 12.47
CA ARG A 43 -23.70 8.96 12.48
C ARG A 43 -24.76 9.17 11.40
N GLY A 44 -25.12 8.13 10.64
CA GLY A 44 -26.09 8.21 9.54
C GLY A 44 -25.52 8.82 8.26
N ASN A 45 -24.20 8.95 8.13
CA ASN A 45 -23.52 9.48 6.95
C ASN A 45 -22.95 8.36 6.08
N LEU A 46 -22.72 8.67 4.79
CA LEU A 46 -22.11 7.75 3.84
C LEU A 46 -20.58 7.86 3.90
N PRO A 47 -19.85 6.81 4.26
CA PRO A 47 -18.40 6.80 4.13
C PRO A 47 -18.00 6.69 2.65
N VAL A 48 -17.11 7.59 2.20
CA VAL A 48 -16.59 7.60 0.83
C VAL A 48 -15.07 7.40 0.88
N PHE A 49 -14.58 6.32 0.27
CA PHE A 49 -13.17 6.09 0.07
C PHE A 49 -12.75 6.69 -1.27
N CYS A 50 -11.82 7.62 -1.25
CA CYS A 50 -11.33 8.30 -2.45
C CYS A 50 -9.81 8.19 -2.52
N GLY A 51 -9.30 7.63 -3.60
CA GLY A 51 -7.85 7.49 -3.77
C GLY A 51 -7.46 6.65 -4.98
N GLY A 52 -6.16 6.54 -5.21
CA GLY A 52 -5.56 5.77 -6.31
C GLY A 52 -4.60 4.68 -5.86
N THR A 53 -4.38 4.49 -4.55
CA THR A 53 -3.51 3.43 -4.03
C THR A 53 -4.30 2.13 -3.94
N GLY A 54 -4.26 1.33 -5.01
CA GLY A 54 -5.01 0.08 -5.12
C GLY A 54 -4.81 -0.87 -3.94
N LEU A 55 -3.55 -1.02 -3.46
CA LEU A 55 -3.24 -1.89 -2.33
C LEU A 55 -4.02 -1.51 -1.05
N TYR A 56 -4.14 -0.22 -0.76
CA TYR A 56 -4.87 0.27 0.42
C TYR A 56 -6.38 0.05 0.27
N LEU A 57 -6.94 0.36 -0.89
CA LEU A 57 -8.34 0.10 -1.17
C LEU A 57 -8.66 -1.39 -1.12
N ASP A 58 -7.83 -2.22 -1.76
CA ASP A 58 -7.97 -3.68 -1.72
C ASP A 58 -7.94 -4.23 -0.28
N SER A 59 -7.07 -3.73 0.58
CA SER A 59 -7.01 -4.19 1.98
C SER A 59 -8.31 -3.89 2.73
N VAL A 60 -8.92 -2.74 2.51
CA VAL A 60 -10.24 -2.40 3.08
C VAL A 60 -11.35 -3.28 2.51
N LEU A 61 -11.35 -3.52 1.20
CA LEU A 61 -12.36 -4.34 0.52
C LEU A 61 -12.35 -5.79 1.01
N ARG A 62 -11.19 -6.30 1.39
CA ARG A 62 -10.99 -7.67 1.89
C ARG A 62 -11.11 -7.80 3.41
N GLY A 63 -11.43 -6.71 4.12
CA GLY A 63 -11.59 -6.72 5.57
C GLY A 63 -10.29 -6.56 6.35
N GLY A 64 -9.19 -6.28 5.69
CA GLY A 64 -7.87 -6.06 6.28
C GLY A 64 -6.77 -6.96 5.71
N VAL A 65 -5.59 -6.87 6.30
CA VAL A 65 -4.44 -7.74 6.03
C VAL A 65 -4.28 -8.62 7.26
N PRO A 66 -4.15 -9.94 7.13
CA PRO A 66 -3.97 -10.82 8.28
C PRO A 66 -2.72 -10.44 9.08
N GLU A 67 -2.83 -10.43 10.40
CA GLU A 67 -1.71 -10.11 11.31
C GLU A 67 -0.57 -11.12 11.16
N GLU A 68 -0.90 -12.38 10.86
CA GLU A 68 0.05 -13.47 10.62
C GLU A 68 0.95 -13.24 9.41
N THR A 69 0.59 -12.30 8.54
CA THR A 69 1.42 -11.86 7.41
C THR A 69 2.23 -10.61 7.75
N ALA A 70 2.41 -10.29 9.03
CA ALA A 70 3.21 -9.16 9.46
C ALA A 70 4.65 -9.23 8.91
N SER A 71 5.26 -8.06 8.80
CA SER A 71 6.65 -7.98 8.34
C SER A 71 7.61 -8.30 9.48
N ASP A 72 8.63 -9.11 9.20
CA ASP A 72 9.75 -9.36 10.09
C ASP A 72 11.06 -8.85 9.46
N ALA A 73 11.71 -7.91 10.15
CA ALA A 73 12.91 -7.27 9.64
C ALA A 73 14.11 -8.24 9.56
N ALA A 74 14.24 -9.16 10.51
CA ALA A 74 15.34 -10.12 10.54
C ALA A 74 15.19 -11.16 9.41
N VAL A 75 13.99 -11.67 9.20
CA VAL A 75 13.68 -12.58 8.07
C VAL A 75 13.94 -11.88 6.73
N ARG A 76 13.51 -10.64 6.61
CA ARG A 76 13.74 -9.87 5.38
C ARG A 76 15.21 -9.63 5.10
N GLU A 77 16.00 -9.30 6.13
CA GLU A 77 17.45 -9.11 6.00
C GLU A 77 18.15 -10.41 5.59
N ALA A 78 17.77 -11.54 6.16
CA ALA A 78 18.29 -12.85 5.78
C ALA A 78 17.99 -13.18 4.31
N LEU A 79 16.75 -12.93 3.85
CA LEU A 79 16.37 -13.14 2.45
C LEU A 79 17.07 -12.17 1.48
N GLN A 80 17.38 -10.95 1.90
CA GLN A 80 18.20 -10.01 1.12
C GLN A 80 19.65 -10.48 1.02
N ALA A 81 20.21 -11.03 2.10
CA ALA A 81 21.54 -11.63 2.09
C ALA A 81 21.58 -12.87 1.19
N GLU A 82 20.56 -13.72 1.25
CA GLU A 82 20.41 -14.86 0.32
C GLU A 82 20.36 -14.38 -1.14
N LEU A 83 19.52 -13.39 -1.46
CA LEU A 83 19.48 -12.80 -2.80
C LEU A 83 20.86 -12.32 -3.28
N ALA A 84 21.62 -11.68 -2.41
CA ALA A 84 22.96 -11.18 -2.74
C ALA A 84 23.96 -12.34 -3.00
N ALA A 85 23.81 -13.45 -2.29
CA ALA A 85 24.70 -14.60 -2.38
C ALA A 85 24.39 -15.50 -3.58
N VAL A 86 23.11 -15.79 -3.85
CA VAL A 86 22.71 -16.79 -4.85
C VAL A 86 22.06 -16.22 -6.10
N GLY A 87 21.66 -14.94 -6.09
CA GLY A 87 21.03 -14.24 -7.20
C GLY A 87 19.51 -14.46 -7.31
N ALA A 88 18.89 -13.67 -8.20
CA ALA A 88 17.43 -13.60 -8.31
C ALA A 88 16.79 -14.92 -8.76
N HIS A 89 17.41 -15.63 -9.68
CA HIS A 89 16.90 -16.91 -10.19
C HIS A 89 16.82 -17.98 -9.09
N ALA A 90 17.91 -18.16 -8.32
CA ALA A 90 17.94 -19.17 -7.24
C ALA A 90 16.95 -18.82 -6.11
N LEU A 91 16.83 -17.54 -5.75
CA LEU A 91 15.82 -17.10 -4.79
C LEU A 91 14.39 -17.34 -5.28
N HIS A 92 14.15 -17.19 -6.60
CA HIS A 92 12.85 -17.49 -7.21
C HIS A 92 12.55 -18.99 -7.22
N GLU A 93 13.55 -19.85 -7.43
CA GLU A 93 13.41 -21.32 -7.30
C GLU A 93 13.13 -21.71 -5.84
N HIS A 94 13.71 -21.01 -4.86
CA HIS A 94 13.34 -21.17 -3.44
C HIS A 94 11.84 -20.84 -3.25
N LEU A 95 11.35 -19.72 -3.82
CA LEU A 95 9.92 -19.39 -3.77
C LEU A 95 9.08 -20.48 -4.43
N ARG A 96 9.53 -21.03 -5.60
CA ARG A 96 8.83 -22.08 -6.32
C ARG A 96 8.68 -23.36 -5.49
N ALA A 97 9.66 -23.67 -4.66
CA ALA A 97 9.63 -24.84 -3.78
C ALA A 97 8.58 -24.73 -2.66
N VAL A 98 8.33 -23.52 -2.13
CA VAL A 98 7.43 -23.30 -0.98
C VAL A 98 6.06 -22.74 -1.40
N ASP A 99 5.99 -21.98 -2.49
CA ASP A 99 4.77 -21.35 -3.02
C ASP A 99 4.80 -21.32 -4.56
N PRO A 100 4.55 -22.46 -5.25
CA PRO A 100 4.57 -22.54 -6.71
C PRO A 100 3.59 -21.55 -7.37
N GLU A 101 2.41 -21.37 -6.78
CA GLU A 101 1.37 -20.47 -7.31
C GLU A 101 1.84 -19.01 -7.31
N SER A 102 2.54 -18.56 -6.27
CA SER A 102 3.16 -17.23 -6.25
C SER A 102 4.33 -17.15 -7.25
N ALA A 103 5.14 -18.17 -7.38
CA ALA A 103 6.27 -18.18 -8.30
C ALA A 103 5.82 -18.12 -9.77
N ASP A 104 4.67 -18.67 -10.11
CA ASP A 104 4.14 -18.62 -11.49
C ASP A 104 3.65 -17.22 -11.90
N VAL A 105 3.26 -16.38 -10.92
CA VAL A 105 2.76 -15.02 -11.19
C VAL A 105 3.77 -13.91 -10.89
N ILE A 106 4.81 -14.21 -10.11
CA ILE A 106 5.85 -13.25 -9.75
C ILE A 106 7.09 -13.53 -10.61
N HIS A 107 7.45 -12.58 -11.48
CA HIS A 107 8.66 -12.70 -12.28
C HIS A 107 9.92 -12.66 -11.39
N GLU A 108 10.94 -13.48 -11.69
CA GLU A 108 12.18 -13.60 -10.89
C GLU A 108 12.91 -12.26 -10.65
N ASN A 109 12.87 -11.34 -11.62
CA ASN A 109 13.45 -10.01 -11.50
C ASN A 109 12.68 -9.09 -10.54
N ASN A 110 11.47 -9.48 -10.14
CA ASN A 110 10.73 -8.75 -9.12
C ASN A 110 11.11 -9.22 -7.71
N THR A 111 12.39 -9.08 -7.39
CA THR A 111 12.99 -9.56 -6.15
C THR A 111 12.28 -9.07 -4.89
N ARG A 112 11.74 -7.85 -4.91
CA ARG A 112 10.94 -7.31 -3.78
C ARG A 112 9.70 -8.15 -3.50
N ARG A 113 8.99 -8.60 -4.56
CA ARG A 113 7.80 -9.45 -4.40
C ARG A 113 8.17 -10.87 -4.05
N VAL A 114 9.28 -11.39 -4.59
CA VAL A 114 9.82 -12.72 -4.25
C VAL A 114 10.16 -12.75 -2.76
N ILE A 115 10.97 -11.80 -2.27
CA ILE A 115 11.32 -11.67 -0.84
C ILE A 115 10.05 -11.57 0.01
N ARG A 116 9.08 -10.75 -0.38
CA ARG A 116 7.84 -10.61 0.39
C ARG A 116 7.04 -11.90 0.48
N ALA A 117 6.98 -12.69 -0.58
CA ALA A 117 6.28 -13.97 -0.56
C ALA A 117 6.99 -14.99 0.33
N LEU A 118 8.31 -15.06 0.27
CA LEU A 118 9.13 -15.88 1.16
C LEU A 118 9.02 -15.43 2.61
N GLU A 119 9.10 -14.13 2.89
CA GLU A 119 8.94 -13.58 4.24
C GLU A 119 7.60 -13.99 4.88
N VAL A 120 6.50 -13.92 4.13
CA VAL A 120 5.19 -14.38 4.61
C VAL A 120 5.22 -15.86 4.95
N PHE A 121 5.86 -16.69 4.12
CA PHE A 121 5.99 -18.12 4.40
C PHE A 121 6.85 -18.39 5.63
N GLU A 122 8.02 -17.78 5.74
CA GLU A 122 8.94 -17.96 6.88
C GLU A 122 8.31 -17.53 8.21
N VAL A 123 7.55 -16.44 8.22
CA VAL A 123 6.92 -15.92 9.43
C VAL A 123 5.67 -16.74 9.81
N SER A 124 4.84 -17.11 8.85
CA SER A 124 3.54 -17.73 9.13
C SER A 124 3.49 -19.24 8.94
N GLY A 125 4.50 -19.84 8.30
CA GLY A 125 4.48 -21.25 7.89
C GLY A 125 3.49 -21.57 6.78
N LYS A 126 2.87 -20.55 6.15
CA LYS A 126 1.80 -20.71 5.15
C LYS A 126 2.09 -19.90 3.90
N PRO A 127 1.98 -20.50 2.69
CA PRO A 127 2.23 -19.81 1.43
C PRO A 127 1.40 -18.53 1.27
N LYS A 128 2.03 -17.51 0.69
CA LYS A 128 1.37 -16.23 0.41
C LYS A 128 0.16 -16.39 -0.52
N SER A 129 0.24 -17.27 -1.52
CA SER A 129 -0.87 -17.59 -2.42
C SER A 129 -2.11 -18.08 -1.69
N VAL A 130 -1.93 -18.85 -0.61
CA VAL A 130 -3.03 -19.34 0.24
C VAL A 130 -3.66 -18.18 1.01
N TRP A 131 -2.85 -17.30 1.60
CA TRP A 131 -3.35 -16.09 2.26
C TRP A 131 -4.12 -15.18 1.30
N ASP A 132 -3.58 -14.97 0.10
CA ASP A 132 -4.24 -14.16 -0.94
C ASP A 132 -5.58 -14.76 -1.36
N ARG A 133 -5.69 -16.07 -1.48
CA ARG A 133 -6.93 -16.77 -1.83
C ARG A 133 -7.98 -16.67 -0.72
N GLU A 134 -7.58 -16.89 0.52
CA GLU A 134 -8.48 -16.78 1.67
C GLU A 134 -8.97 -15.34 1.85
N SER A 135 -8.10 -14.35 1.72
CA SER A 135 -8.47 -12.94 1.76
C SER A 135 -9.45 -12.55 0.65
N ARG A 136 -9.30 -13.14 -0.56
CA ARG A 136 -10.25 -12.91 -1.66
C ARG A 136 -11.60 -13.56 -1.44
N ALA A 137 -11.63 -14.68 -0.72
CA ALA A 137 -12.88 -15.38 -0.37
C ALA A 137 -13.62 -14.69 0.79
N ALA A 138 -12.96 -13.84 1.56
CA ALA A 138 -13.57 -13.08 2.63
C ALA A 138 -14.57 -12.06 2.05
N LEU A 139 -15.73 -11.97 2.66
CA LEU A 139 -16.71 -10.94 2.30
C LEU A 139 -16.19 -9.55 2.71
N PRO A 140 -16.52 -8.50 1.93
CA PRO A 140 -16.21 -7.14 2.34
C PRO A 140 -16.79 -6.84 3.72
N ALA A 141 -16.04 -6.14 4.55
CA ALA A 141 -16.47 -5.76 5.90
C ALA A 141 -17.68 -4.82 5.91
N LEU A 142 -17.98 -4.19 4.77
CA LEU A 142 -19.09 -3.25 4.57
C LEU A 142 -19.67 -3.43 3.16
N PRO A 143 -21.00 -3.28 2.97
CA PRO A 143 -21.57 -3.15 1.64
C PRO A 143 -20.95 -1.95 0.94
N LEU A 144 -20.51 -2.12 -0.30
CA LEU A 144 -19.84 -1.05 -1.03
C LEU A 144 -20.27 -0.99 -2.49
N VAL A 145 -20.15 0.22 -3.05
CA VAL A 145 -20.25 0.46 -4.49
C VAL A 145 -18.91 1.04 -4.94
N ALA A 146 -18.26 0.38 -5.89
CA ALA A 146 -17.01 0.87 -6.47
C ALA A 146 -17.28 1.67 -7.75
N VAL A 147 -16.69 2.87 -7.85
CA VAL A 147 -16.77 3.73 -9.03
C VAL A 147 -15.36 3.98 -9.54
N GLY A 148 -15.08 3.51 -10.76
CA GLY A 148 -13.82 3.76 -11.45
C GLY A 148 -13.90 5.00 -12.33
N LEU A 149 -12.90 5.90 -12.22
CA LEU A 149 -12.73 7.02 -13.13
C LEU A 149 -11.74 6.65 -14.23
N TYR A 150 -12.12 6.92 -15.46
CA TYR A 150 -11.39 6.52 -16.64
C TYR A 150 -11.35 7.65 -17.68
N TYR A 151 -10.20 7.82 -18.33
CA TYR A 151 -10.02 8.74 -19.46
C TYR A 151 -9.94 7.95 -20.76
N HIS A 152 -10.86 8.20 -21.67
CA HIS A 152 -10.81 7.65 -23.05
C HIS A 152 -9.65 8.23 -23.85
N ASP A 153 -9.42 9.54 -23.69
CA ASP A 153 -8.35 10.28 -24.35
C ASP A 153 -7.12 10.38 -23.43
N ARG A 154 -6.05 9.72 -23.83
CA ARG A 154 -4.77 9.74 -23.09
C ARG A 154 -4.08 11.09 -23.13
N ASP A 155 -4.21 11.85 -24.21
CA ASP A 155 -3.60 13.17 -24.33
C ASP A 155 -4.23 14.15 -23.34
N LEU A 156 -5.53 14.03 -23.13
CA LEU A 156 -6.23 14.81 -22.11
C LEU A 156 -5.74 14.43 -20.69
N LEU A 157 -5.52 13.13 -20.44
CA LEU A 157 -4.97 12.67 -19.18
C LEU A 157 -3.56 13.23 -18.95
N TYR A 158 -2.68 13.16 -19.95
CA TYR A 158 -1.31 13.67 -19.84
C TYR A 158 -1.28 15.18 -19.60
N LYS A 159 -2.07 15.97 -20.34
CA LYS A 159 -2.19 17.41 -20.11
C LYS A 159 -2.64 17.75 -18.68
N ARG A 160 -3.50 16.92 -18.10
CA ARG A 160 -3.92 17.10 -16.68
C ARG A 160 -2.82 16.74 -15.71
N ILE A 161 -2.05 15.69 -15.98
CA ILE A 161 -0.90 15.30 -15.16
C ILE A 161 0.14 16.40 -15.17
N ASP A 162 0.52 16.90 -16.34
CA ASP A 162 1.52 17.96 -16.51
C ASP A 162 1.09 19.23 -15.77
N ARG A 163 -0.14 19.68 -15.98
CA ARG A 163 -0.70 20.83 -15.26
C ARG A 163 -0.67 20.64 -13.75
N ARG A 164 -1.00 19.44 -13.26
CA ARG A 164 -0.96 19.13 -11.82
C ARG A 164 0.45 19.20 -11.26
N VAL A 165 1.45 18.75 -12.02
CA VAL A 165 2.87 18.88 -11.61
C VAL A 165 3.26 20.36 -11.48
N ASP A 166 2.91 21.19 -12.48
CA ASP A 166 3.16 22.63 -12.43
C ASP A 166 2.48 23.30 -11.22
N GLU A 167 1.23 22.91 -10.93
CA GLU A 167 0.49 23.40 -9.76
C GLU A 167 1.16 22.99 -8.44
N MET A 168 1.65 21.76 -8.33
CA MET A 168 2.38 21.28 -7.14
C MET A 168 3.70 22.05 -6.95
N LEU A 169 4.44 22.30 -8.02
CA LEU A 169 5.69 23.10 -7.96
C LEU A 169 5.41 24.52 -7.46
N ARG A 170 4.36 25.17 -8.00
CA ARG A 170 3.95 26.51 -7.54
C ARG A 170 3.44 26.53 -6.10
N ALA A 171 2.84 25.42 -5.64
CA ALA A 171 2.34 25.28 -4.27
C ALA A 171 3.44 24.95 -3.24
N GLY A 172 4.72 24.87 -3.65
CA GLY A 172 5.85 24.68 -2.74
C GLY A 172 6.30 23.24 -2.56
N LEU A 173 6.10 22.37 -3.55
CA LEU A 173 6.57 20.98 -3.50
C LEU A 173 8.08 20.89 -3.24
N LEU A 174 8.88 21.75 -3.86
CA LEU A 174 10.33 21.76 -3.67
C LEU A 174 10.71 22.17 -2.24
N ASP A 175 10.06 23.19 -1.70
CA ASP A 175 10.31 23.66 -0.33
C ASP A 175 9.92 22.61 0.70
N GLU A 176 8.82 21.87 0.46
CA GLU A 176 8.41 20.74 1.30
C GLU A 176 9.45 19.62 1.24
N THR A 177 9.90 19.25 0.06
CA THR A 177 10.93 18.22 -0.14
C THR A 177 12.24 18.59 0.55
N GLU A 178 12.70 19.85 0.39
CA GLU A 178 13.92 20.32 1.02
C GLU A 178 13.83 20.29 2.56
N ARG A 179 12.70 20.67 3.13
CA ARG A 179 12.48 20.58 4.59
C ARG A 179 12.55 19.14 5.10
N LEU A 180 11.93 18.20 4.39
CA LEU A 180 11.96 16.78 4.74
C LEU A 180 13.36 16.19 4.59
N TRP A 181 14.10 16.58 3.56
CA TRP A 181 15.47 16.16 3.35
C TRP A 181 16.39 16.67 4.47
N ARG A 182 16.30 17.95 4.82
CA ARG A 182 17.07 18.53 5.94
C ARG A 182 16.72 17.89 7.29
N ALA A 183 15.50 17.38 7.44
CA ALA A 183 15.07 16.65 8.62
C ALA A 183 15.52 15.18 8.64
N GLY A 184 16.26 14.69 7.62
CA GLY A 184 16.75 13.32 7.54
C GLY A 184 15.67 12.26 7.29
N VAL A 185 14.47 12.67 6.84
CA VAL A 185 13.35 11.73 6.63
C VAL A 185 13.69 10.69 5.58
N PHE A 186 14.42 11.07 4.53
CA PHE A 186 14.77 10.16 3.42
C PHE A 186 15.90 9.19 3.75
N GLU A 187 16.62 9.37 4.86
CA GLU A 187 17.62 8.43 5.35
C GLU A 187 16.98 7.23 6.06
N LYS A 188 15.74 7.38 6.49
CA LYS A 188 14.96 6.32 7.09
C LYS A 188 14.19 5.59 5.98
N ASN A 189 14.20 4.26 6.02
CA ASN A 189 13.44 3.42 5.07
C ASN A 189 11.92 3.59 5.34
N THR A 190 11.38 4.71 4.93
CA THR A 190 9.96 5.00 5.05
C THR A 190 9.23 4.67 3.74
N THR A 191 7.97 4.39 3.82
CA THR A 191 7.06 4.17 2.67
C THR A 191 6.49 5.48 2.13
N ALA A 192 7.02 6.62 2.58
CA ALA A 192 6.62 7.95 2.12
C ALA A 192 7.14 8.28 0.74
#